data_b1d9a8c014f27d6d09fbbf919ac72c3e
#
_entry.id   b1d9a8c014f27d6d09fbbf919ac72c3e
#
_cell.length_a   1.000
_cell.length_b   1.000
_cell.length_c   1.000
_cell.angle_alpha   90.00
_cell.angle_beta   90.00
_cell.angle_gamma   90.00
#
_symmetry.space_group_name_H-M   'P 1'
#
loop_
_entity.id
_entity.type
_entity.pdbx_description
1 polymer ?
#
loop_
_entity_poly.entity_id
_entity_poly.type
_entity_poly.pdbx_seq_one_letter_code
_entity_poly.pdbx_strand_id
1 'polypeptide(L)'
;MTYIVLDLEWSQPVCREKMRIAGTRVLQVEIIQIGAVAVTDGIVSEDFFSEYVRPRYYTELKGRIKKLTGITKNDLKNAHDLTVVLKSFRKWLEKFGKDVIIVTWGPDDIPTLVKQCEFYERDTGWLPEWF
;
A
#
# COMPACT_ATOMS: atom_id res chain seq x y z
N MET A 1 6.46 -9.66 20.83
CA MET A 1 5.37 -9.19 19.95
C MET A 1 5.79 -7.89 19.26
N THR A 2 5.73 -7.87 17.97
CA THR A 2 6.00 -6.67 17.15
C THR A 2 4.73 -6.24 16.44
N TYR A 3 4.40 -4.97 16.57
CA TYR A 3 3.33 -4.35 15.82
C TYR A 3 3.94 -3.60 14.62
N ILE A 4 3.37 -3.80 13.46
CA ILE A 4 3.72 -3.04 12.26
C ILE A 4 2.61 -2.03 12.04
N VAL A 5 2.92 -0.77 12.26
CA VAL A 5 1.97 0.33 11.99
C VAL A 5 2.10 0.68 10.51
N LEU A 6 1.05 0.39 9.76
CA LEU A 6 1.00 0.53 8.30
C LEU A 6 0.10 1.69 7.91
N ASP A 7 0.54 2.45 6.94
CA ASP A 7 -0.24 3.50 6.30
C ASP A 7 -0.05 3.43 4.78
N LEU A 8 -1.15 3.50 4.05
CA LEU A 8 -1.17 3.50 2.60
C LEU A 8 -1.70 4.83 2.07
N GLU A 9 -1.16 5.25 0.94
CA GLU A 9 -1.75 6.30 0.14
C GLU A 9 -2.17 5.72 -1.21
N TRP A 10 -3.27 6.24 -1.77
CA TRP A 10 -3.77 5.75 -3.06
C TRP A 10 -4.31 6.87 -3.94
N SER A 11 -4.29 6.60 -5.23
CA SER A 11 -4.90 7.43 -6.27
C SER A 11 -6.27 6.87 -6.65
N GLN A 12 -7.09 7.71 -7.23
CA GLN A 12 -8.44 7.37 -7.68
C GLN A 12 -8.59 7.72 -9.16
N PRO A 13 -9.51 7.06 -9.87
CA PRO A 13 -9.83 7.47 -11.23
C PRO A 13 -10.37 8.91 -11.25
N VAL A 14 -10.05 9.66 -12.30
CA VAL A 14 -10.49 11.06 -12.45
C VAL A 14 -12.01 11.18 -12.49
N CYS A 15 -12.69 10.17 -12.99
CA CYS A 15 -14.15 10.06 -12.99
C CYS A 15 -14.55 8.59 -12.98
N ARG A 16 -15.82 8.34 -12.65
CA ARG A 16 -16.35 6.97 -12.52
C ARG A 16 -16.23 6.15 -13.80
N GLU A 17 -16.38 6.78 -14.96
CA GLU A 17 -16.27 6.15 -16.27
C GLU A 17 -14.85 5.70 -16.60
N LYS A 18 -13.86 6.23 -15.92
CA LYS A 18 -12.44 5.85 -16.07
C LYS A 18 -12.05 4.69 -15.15
N MET A 19 -12.97 4.19 -14.34
CA MET A 19 -12.70 3.08 -13.44
C MET A 19 -12.37 1.82 -14.23
N ARG A 20 -11.23 1.19 -13.88
CA ARG A 20 -10.76 -0.01 -14.56
C ARG A 20 -11.50 -1.25 -14.06
N ILE A 21 -12.02 -2.04 -15.01
CA ILE A 21 -12.75 -3.28 -14.73
C ILE A 21 -12.08 -4.43 -15.48
N ALA A 22 -11.89 -5.55 -14.80
CA ALA A 22 -11.37 -6.78 -15.38
C ALA A 22 -12.31 -7.93 -14.99
N GLY A 23 -13.21 -8.31 -15.91
CA GLY A 23 -14.28 -9.28 -15.62
C GLY A 23 -15.24 -8.72 -14.56
N THR A 24 -15.37 -9.41 -13.44
CA THR A 24 -16.17 -8.97 -12.28
C THR A 24 -15.38 -8.13 -11.28
N ARG A 25 -14.09 -7.96 -11.49
CA ARG A 25 -13.21 -7.22 -10.57
C ARG A 25 -13.14 -5.77 -10.99
N VAL A 26 -13.25 -4.88 -10.01
CA VAL A 26 -13.19 -3.43 -10.21
C VAL A 26 -12.00 -2.89 -9.42
N LEU A 27 -11.13 -2.13 -10.09
CA LEU A 27 -10.05 -1.43 -9.42
C LEU A 27 -10.56 -0.05 -9.01
N GLN A 28 -10.96 0.08 -7.75
CA GLN A 28 -11.53 1.33 -7.22
C GLN A 28 -10.47 2.39 -6.99
N VAL A 29 -9.30 1.97 -6.53
CA VAL A 29 -8.16 2.86 -6.23
C VAL A 29 -6.88 2.12 -6.55
N GLU A 30 -5.79 2.85 -6.73
CA GLU A 30 -4.45 2.26 -6.82
C GLU A 30 -3.54 2.80 -5.72
N ILE A 31 -2.83 1.92 -5.04
CA ILE A 31 -1.85 2.28 -4.02
C ILE A 31 -0.69 3.01 -4.68
N ILE A 32 -0.29 4.14 -4.10
CA ILE A 32 0.82 4.96 -4.57
C ILE A 32 1.94 5.12 -3.55
N GLN A 33 1.70 4.71 -2.30
CA GLN A 33 2.73 4.68 -1.27
C GLN A 33 2.40 3.64 -0.21
N ILE A 34 3.42 2.93 0.24
CA ILE A 34 3.36 2.04 1.39
C ILE A 34 4.35 2.57 2.42
N GLY A 35 3.86 2.92 3.59
CA GLY A 35 4.67 3.32 4.73
C GLY A 35 4.40 2.41 5.91
N ALA A 36 5.44 2.02 6.62
CA ALA A 36 5.31 1.17 7.79
C ALA A 36 6.45 1.39 8.77
N VAL A 37 6.14 1.25 10.05
CA VAL A 37 7.13 1.31 11.13
C VAL A 37 6.87 0.17 12.11
N ALA A 38 7.94 -0.40 12.65
CA ALA A 38 7.83 -1.48 13.65
C ALA A 38 7.85 -0.90 15.07
N VAL A 39 6.99 -1.45 15.92
CA VAL A 39 6.95 -1.15 17.35
C VAL A 39 7.10 -2.47 18.10
N THR A 40 8.22 -2.63 18.81
CA THR A 40 8.52 -3.83 19.58
C THR A 40 8.66 -3.46 21.06
N ASP A 41 7.89 -4.14 21.91
CA ASP A 41 7.87 -3.90 23.36
C ASP A 41 7.65 -2.43 23.72
N GLY A 42 6.78 -1.76 22.95
CA GLY A 42 6.43 -0.34 23.14
C GLY A 42 7.47 0.63 22.61
N ILE A 43 8.54 0.15 21.97
CA ILE A 43 9.61 0.99 21.41
C ILE A 43 9.45 1.08 19.90
N VAL A 44 9.36 2.31 19.40
CA VAL A 44 9.32 2.58 17.96
C VAL A 44 10.70 2.37 17.37
N SER A 45 10.80 1.51 16.37
CA SER A 45 12.05 1.24 15.68
C SER A 45 12.47 2.42 14.80
N GLU A 46 13.78 2.64 14.69
CA GLU A 46 14.33 3.56 13.68
C GLU A 46 14.28 2.96 12.28
N ASP A 47 14.16 1.65 12.18
CA ASP A 47 13.97 0.95 10.91
C ASP A 47 12.52 1.08 10.46
N PHE A 48 12.31 1.66 9.30
CA PHE A 48 10.99 1.85 8.72
C PHE A 48 11.01 1.51 7.22
N PHE A 49 9.83 1.23 6.69
CA PHE A 49 9.61 1.03 5.27
C PHE A 49 8.85 2.22 4.70
N SER A 50 9.33 2.79 3.61
CA SER A 50 8.63 3.86 2.91
C SER A 50 8.99 3.80 1.42
N GLU A 51 8.04 3.42 0.60
CA GLU A 51 8.22 3.32 -0.84
C GLU A 51 7.02 3.89 -1.59
N TYR A 52 7.29 4.67 -2.62
CA TYR A 52 6.27 5.02 -3.60
C TYR A 52 5.98 3.81 -4.49
N VAL A 53 4.75 3.77 -5.01
CA VAL A 53 4.31 2.74 -5.95
C VAL A 53 3.83 3.43 -7.21
N ARG A 54 4.40 3.02 -8.35
CA ARG A 54 3.96 3.56 -9.63
C ARG A 54 2.60 2.99 -10.01
N PRO A 55 1.56 3.85 -10.11
CA PRO A 55 0.24 3.37 -10.54
C PRO A 55 0.26 3.00 -12.02
N ARG A 56 -0.50 1.99 -12.38
CA ARG A 56 -0.60 1.52 -13.76
C ARG A 56 -1.71 2.23 -14.53
N TYR A 57 -2.85 2.49 -13.88
CA TYR A 57 -4.04 3.02 -14.52
C TYR A 57 -4.39 4.43 -14.06
N TYR A 58 -4.37 4.68 -12.76
CA TYR A 58 -4.79 5.96 -12.18
C TYR A 58 -3.57 6.86 -11.97
N THR A 59 -2.94 7.22 -13.09
CA THR A 59 -1.67 7.95 -13.11
C THR A 59 -1.83 9.45 -12.87
N GLU A 60 -3.04 9.99 -13.00
CA GLU A 60 -3.32 11.38 -12.71
C GLU A 60 -3.72 11.56 -11.26
N LEU A 61 -2.94 12.34 -10.53
CA LEU A 61 -3.22 12.66 -9.14
C LEU A 61 -4.22 13.82 -9.07
N LYS A 62 -5.36 13.59 -8.39
CA LYS A 62 -6.27 14.67 -8.05
C LYS A 62 -5.55 15.69 -7.17
N GLY A 63 -5.86 16.98 -7.34
CA GLY A 63 -5.25 18.04 -6.57
C GLY A 63 -5.36 17.84 -5.05
N ARG A 64 -6.46 17.24 -4.59
CA ARG A 64 -6.66 16.88 -3.18
C ARG A 64 -5.61 15.89 -2.68
N ILE A 65 -5.28 14.87 -3.47
CA ILE A 65 -4.28 13.87 -3.11
C ILE A 65 -2.89 14.50 -3.03
N LYS A 66 -2.52 15.30 -4.03
CA LYS A 66 -1.25 16.06 -4.01
C LYS A 66 -1.14 16.93 -2.77
N LYS A 67 -2.20 17.64 -2.42
CA LYS A 67 -2.23 18.57 -1.30
C LYS A 67 -2.11 17.86 0.04
N LEU A 68 -2.79 16.70 0.20
CA LEU A 68 -2.79 15.95 1.45
C LEU A 68 -1.49 15.16 1.66
N THR A 69 -0.94 14.58 0.60
CA THR A 69 0.19 13.65 0.70
C THR A 69 1.53 14.28 0.36
N GLY A 70 1.54 15.37 -0.40
CA GLY A 70 2.76 15.95 -0.96
C GLY A 70 3.38 15.13 -2.10
N ILE A 71 2.76 14.03 -2.49
CA ILE A 71 3.27 13.15 -3.55
C ILE A 71 3.05 13.82 -4.91
N THR A 72 4.07 13.82 -5.74
CA THR A 72 4.02 14.40 -7.09
C THR A 72 3.94 13.31 -8.15
N LYS A 73 3.48 13.69 -9.33
CA LYS A 73 3.47 12.80 -10.50
C LYS A 73 4.88 12.31 -10.85
N ASN A 74 5.88 13.15 -10.67
CA ASN A 74 7.28 12.80 -10.92
C ASN A 74 7.77 11.74 -9.93
N ASP A 75 7.39 11.84 -8.66
CA ASP A 75 7.70 10.82 -7.64
C ASP A 75 7.20 9.44 -8.07
N LEU A 76 5.98 9.38 -8.57
CA LEU A 76 5.35 8.12 -8.97
C LEU A 76 5.91 7.57 -10.28
N LYS A 77 6.26 8.44 -11.22
CA LYS A 77 6.86 8.05 -12.49
C LYS A 77 8.17 7.29 -12.30
N ASN A 78 8.94 7.67 -11.30
CA ASN A 78 10.25 7.07 -10.99
C ASN A 78 10.16 5.92 -9.99
N ALA A 79 8.98 5.60 -9.49
CA ALA A 79 8.76 4.53 -8.54
C ALA A 79 8.68 3.16 -9.22
N HIS A 80 8.91 2.10 -8.45
CA HIS A 80 8.66 0.73 -8.88
C HIS A 80 7.16 0.42 -8.87
N ASP A 81 6.75 -0.58 -9.62
CA ASP A 81 5.36 -1.05 -9.61
C ASP A 81 5.02 -1.78 -8.31
N LEU A 82 3.74 -2.09 -8.11
CA LEU A 82 3.25 -2.73 -6.90
C LEU A 82 3.93 -4.10 -6.64
N THR A 83 4.16 -4.89 -7.67
CA THR A 83 4.78 -6.21 -7.52
C THR A 83 6.17 -6.11 -6.90
N VAL A 84 6.99 -5.18 -7.38
CA VAL A 84 8.34 -4.95 -6.84
C VAL A 84 8.28 -4.41 -5.42
N VAL A 85 7.42 -3.43 -5.17
CA VAL A 85 7.29 -2.81 -3.85
C VAL A 85 6.77 -3.81 -2.81
N LEU A 86 5.79 -4.63 -3.14
CA LEU A 86 5.27 -5.67 -2.25
C LEU A 86 6.32 -6.73 -1.91
N LYS A 87 7.14 -7.10 -2.87
CA LYS A 87 8.25 -8.04 -2.64
C LYS A 87 9.24 -7.44 -1.64
N SER A 88 9.58 -6.18 -1.78
CA SER A 88 10.45 -5.46 -0.85
C SER A 88 9.82 -5.31 0.53
N PHE A 89 8.53 -5.02 0.60
CA PHE A 89 7.78 -4.90 1.84
C PHE A 89 7.73 -6.24 2.59
N ARG A 90 7.42 -7.32 1.89
CA ARG A 90 7.42 -8.66 2.45
C ARG A 90 8.78 -9.04 3.03
N LYS A 91 9.85 -8.75 2.30
CA LYS A 91 11.22 -8.99 2.75
C LYS A 91 11.56 -8.18 4.01
N TRP A 92 11.09 -6.92 4.06
CA TRP A 92 11.27 -6.09 5.25
C TRP A 92 10.51 -6.65 6.46
N LEU A 93 9.28 -7.14 6.28
CA LEU A 93 8.49 -7.76 7.33
C LEU A 93 9.18 -9.01 7.91
N GLU A 94 9.85 -9.80 7.09
CA GLU A 94 10.53 -11.02 7.50
C GLU A 94 11.60 -10.80 8.57
N LYS A 95 12.15 -9.60 8.67
CA LYS A 95 13.12 -9.24 9.70
C LYS A 95 12.57 -9.36 11.12
N PHE A 96 11.26 -9.24 11.29
CA PHE A 96 10.61 -9.20 12.60
C PHE A 96 10.07 -10.55 13.04
N GLY A 97 10.32 -11.60 12.25
CA GLY A 97 9.88 -12.96 12.57
C GLY A 97 8.39 -13.18 12.32
N LYS A 98 7.83 -14.19 13.00
CA LYS A 98 6.43 -14.61 12.78
C LYS A 98 5.44 -13.99 13.77
N ASP A 99 5.94 -13.46 14.87
CA ASP A 99 5.11 -12.88 15.93
C ASP A 99 4.87 -11.38 15.65
N VAL A 100 4.15 -11.13 14.57
CA VAL A 100 3.92 -9.80 14.01
C VAL A 100 2.42 -9.59 13.76
N ILE A 101 1.93 -8.43 14.14
CA ILE A 101 0.55 -7.99 13.85
C ILE A 101 0.63 -6.65 13.13
N ILE A 102 -0.08 -6.53 12.01
CA ILE A 102 -0.22 -5.25 11.32
C ILE A 102 -1.37 -4.46 11.95
N VAL A 103 -1.13 -3.19 12.20
CA VAL A 103 -2.10 -2.25 12.74
C VAL A 103 -2.23 -1.08 11.79
N THR A 104 -3.45 -0.68 11.48
CA THR A 104 -3.74 0.49 10.66
C THR A 104 -4.62 1.46 11.44
N TRP A 105 -4.54 2.75 11.09
CA TRP A 105 -5.37 3.75 11.75
C TRP A 105 -6.85 3.60 11.39
N GLY A 106 -7.16 3.24 10.17
CA GLY A 106 -8.53 3.07 9.70
C GLY A 106 -8.80 1.66 9.20
N PRO A 107 -10.06 1.34 8.86
CA PRO A 107 -10.44 0.00 8.43
C PRO A 107 -10.13 -0.29 6.96
N ASP A 108 -9.66 0.69 6.19
CA ASP A 108 -9.62 0.60 4.73
C ASP A 108 -8.29 0.14 4.14
N ASP A 109 -7.17 0.31 4.86
CA ASP A 109 -5.83 0.07 4.30
C ASP A 109 -5.64 -1.38 3.84
N ILE A 110 -5.84 -2.35 4.72
CA ILE A 110 -5.65 -3.76 4.36
C ILE A 110 -6.67 -4.25 3.33
N PRO A 111 -7.97 -3.96 3.46
CA PRO A 111 -8.92 -4.31 2.41
C PRO A 111 -8.56 -3.71 1.06
N THR A 112 -8.05 -2.49 1.00
CA THR A 112 -7.59 -1.85 -0.24
C THR A 112 -6.42 -2.61 -0.84
N LEU A 113 -5.44 -2.97 -0.02
CA LEU A 113 -4.29 -3.77 -0.45
C LEU A 113 -4.72 -5.13 -0.99
N VAL A 114 -5.58 -5.82 -0.27
CA VAL A 114 -6.09 -7.15 -0.66
C VAL A 114 -6.85 -7.07 -1.98
N LYS A 115 -7.76 -6.11 -2.13
CA LYS A 115 -8.54 -5.91 -3.36
C LYS A 115 -7.65 -5.60 -4.57
N GLN A 116 -6.63 -4.78 -4.38
CA GLN A 116 -5.71 -4.49 -5.48
C GLN A 116 -4.88 -5.71 -5.86
N CYS A 117 -4.43 -6.49 -4.89
CA CYS A 117 -3.74 -7.75 -5.15
C CYS A 117 -4.64 -8.75 -5.90
N GLU A 118 -5.91 -8.88 -5.48
CA GLU A 118 -6.90 -9.72 -6.16
C GLU A 118 -7.12 -9.27 -7.61
N PHE A 119 -7.21 -7.96 -7.84
CA PHE A 119 -7.36 -7.43 -9.20
C PHE A 119 -6.21 -7.85 -10.10
N TYR A 120 -4.99 -7.87 -9.60
CA TYR A 120 -3.80 -8.29 -10.34
C TYR A 120 -3.49 -9.80 -10.19
N GLU A 121 -4.37 -10.57 -9.56
CA GLU A 121 -4.18 -12.02 -9.33
C GLU A 121 -2.89 -12.32 -8.55
N ARG A 122 -2.62 -11.51 -7.51
CA ARG A 122 -1.48 -11.68 -6.62
C ARG A 122 -1.88 -12.32 -5.31
N ASP A 123 -1.02 -13.21 -4.80
CA ASP A 123 -1.24 -13.87 -3.51
C ASP A 123 -1.12 -12.88 -2.34
N THR A 124 -2.00 -13.02 -1.35
CA THR A 124 -2.01 -12.27 -0.11
C THR A 124 -1.85 -13.15 1.15
N GLY A 125 -1.71 -14.45 0.96
CA GLY A 125 -1.58 -15.40 2.06
C GLY A 125 -0.34 -15.19 2.94
N TRP A 126 0.60 -14.37 2.50
CA TRP A 126 1.80 -14.02 3.26
C TRP A 126 1.57 -12.88 4.26
N LEU A 127 0.44 -12.18 4.18
CA LEU A 127 0.14 -11.08 5.10
C LEU A 127 -0.01 -11.61 6.53
N PRO A 128 0.63 -10.97 7.54
CA PRO A 128 0.39 -11.28 8.94
C PRO A 128 -1.06 -10.97 9.36
N GLU A 129 -1.42 -11.38 10.58
CA GLU A 129 -2.66 -10.91 11.19
C GLU A 129 -2.69 -9.37 11.20
N TRP A 130 -3.89 -8.82 11.09
CA TRP A 130 -4.07 -7.38 11.03
C TRP A 130 -5.35 -6.93 11.74
N PHE A 131 -5.31 -5.69 12.20
CA PHE A 131 -6.41 -5.01 12.86
C PHE A 131 -6.60 -3.61 12.26
#